data_241ca8d02b8b8a501e63e0625bae948c
#
_entry.id   241ca8d02b8b8a501e63e0625bae948c
#
_cell.length_a   1.000
_cell.length_b   1.000
_cell.length_c   1.000
_cell.angle_alpha   90.00
_cell.angle_beta   90.00
_cell.angle_gamma   90.00
#
_symmetry.space_group_name_H-M   'P 1'
#
loop_
_entity.id
_entity.type
_entity.pdbx_description
1 polymer ?
#
loop_
_entity_poly.entity_id
_entity_poly.type
_entity_poly.pdbx_seq_one_letter_code
_entity_poly.pdbx_strand_id
1 'polypeptide(L)'
;MNNEWKKPEILHGKMTKYNYIVQYPEKLILGKNFDIGSFVYINSKFYVEIQDNVQIGSHSSIYSHSTIDNKKGKITLKKNCKIGTHSTIMPGITIGQNSIIGAYSFVTKNIPDNQIWTGVPAKFKKNVS
;
A
#
# COMPACT_ATOMS: atom_id res chain seq x y z
N MET A 1 -1.54 -23.02 20.75
CA MET A 1 -0.69 -22.33 19.75
C MET A 1 -1.04 -20.86 19.73
N ASN A 2 -0.04 -19.99 19.78
CA ASN A 2 -0.27 -18.55 19.83
C ASN A 2 -0.32 -17.97 18.41
N ASN A 3 -1.47 -17.44 18.03
CA ASN A 3 -1.71 -16.83 16.73
C ASN A 3 -1.65 -15.30 16.76
N GLU A 4 -0.99 -14.75 17.75
CA GLU A 4 -0.85 -13.31 17.85
C GLU A 4 -0.06 -12.75 16.68
N TRP A 5 -0.59 -11.71 16.07
CA TRP A 5 0.10 -10.96 15.04
C TRP A 5 1.32 -10.26 15.64
N LYS A 6 2.45 -10.33 14.95
CA LYS A 6 3.68 -9.65 15.35
C LYS A 6 4.14 -8.72 14.24
N LYS A 7 4.57 -7.53 14.63
CA LYS A 7 5.13 -6.56 13.70
C LYS A 7 6.43 -7.11 13.13
N PRO A 8 6.59 -7.14 11.79
CA PRO A 8 7.82 -7.64 11.19
C PRO A 8 9.00 -6.72 11.41
N GLU A 9 10.21 -7.28 11.39
CA GLU A 9 11.45 -6.51 11.34
C GLU A 9 11.70 -6.06 9.91
N ILE A 10 11.95 -4.78 9.70
CA ILE A 10 12.13 -4.20 8.38
C ILE A 10 13.44 -3.41 8.35
N LEU A 11 14.35 -3.79 7.44
CA LEU A 11 15.62 -3.11 7.21
C LEU A 11 15.63 -2.52 5.80
N HIS A 12 16.26 -1.35 5.65
CA HIS A 12 16.29 -0.63 4.38
C HIS A 12 16.76 -1.51 3.22
N GLY A 13 15.93 -1.62 2.19
CA GLY A 13 16.26 -2.30 0.95
C GLY A 13 16.50 -3.79 1.04
N LYS A 14 16.21 -4.41 2.17
CA LYS A 14 16.42 -5.84 2.37
C LYS A 14 15.10 -6.59 2.40
N MET A 15 15.09 -7.79 1.80
CA MET A 15 13.93 -8.66 1.84
C MET A 15 13.59 -9.01 3.28
N THR A 16 12.33 -8.80 3.67
CA THR A 16 11.84 -9.19 5.00
C THR A 16 11.61 -10.70 5.06
N LYS A 17 11.34 -11.19 6.26
CA LYS A 17 10.93 -12.58 6.49
C LYS A 17 9.72 -12.98 5.62
N TYR A 18 8.89 -12.03 5.22
CA TYR A 18 7.69 -12.25 4.43
C TYR A 18 7.89 -11.93 2.94
N ASN A 19 9.15 -11.80 2.51
CA ASN A 19 9.53 -11.58 1.11
C ASN A 19 9.02 -10.28 0.50
N TYR A 20 9.01 -9.19 1.26
CA TYR A 20 8.79 -7.87 0.68
C TYR A 20 9.95 -6.93 1.07
N ILE A 21 10.08 -5.82 0.33
CA ILE A 21 11.18 -4.87 0.49
C ILE A 21 10.64 -3.47 0.78
N VAL A 22 11.26 -2.79 1.74
CA VAL A 22 10.96 -1.39 2.05
C VAL A 22 12.23 -0.58 1.95
N GLN A 23 12.19 0.50 1.19
CA GLN A 23 13.22 1.53 1.22
C GLN A 23 12.78 2.65 2.17
N TYR A 24 13.72 3.11 3.01
CA TYR A 24 13.49 4.12 4.04
C TYR A 24 12.44 3.69 5.08
N PRO A 25 12.67 2.55 5.77
CA PRO A 25 11.69 2.05 6.74
C PRO A 25 11.48 2.99 7.94
N GLU A 26 12.44 3.88 8.23
CA GLU A 26 12.29 4.89 9.27
C GLU A 26 11.19 5.91 8.95
N LYS A 27 10.76 5.96 7.70
CA LYS A 27 9.68 6.84 7.25
C LYS A 27 8.39 6.07 6.90
N LEU A 28 8.37 4.78 7.25
CA LEU A 28 7.18 3.94 7.12
C LEU A 28 6.44 3.93 8.45
N ILE A 29 5.21 4.44 8.46
CA ILE A 29 4.37 4.53 9.65
C ILE A 29 3.40 3.36 9.61
N LEU A 30 3.48 2.48 10.61
CA LEU A 30 2.73 1.24 10.61
C LEU A 30 1.75 1.17 11.77
N GLY A 31 0.50 0.81 11.47
CA GLY A 31 -0.46 0.34 12.44
C GLY A 31 -0.19 -1.11 12.82
N LYS A 32 -1.26 -1.87 13.03
CA LYS A 32 -1.17 -3.28 13.42
C LYS A 32 -2.09 -4.16 12.58
N ASN A 33 -1.85 -5.45 12.62
CA ASN A 33 -2.65 -6.46 11.90
C ASN A 33 -2.71 -6.22 10.38
N PHE A 34 -1.69 -5.58 9.82
CA PHE A 34 -1.59 -5.41 8.37
C PHE A 34 -1.01 -6.68 7.74
N ASP A 35 -1.30 -6.88 6.47
CA ASP A 35 -0.80 -8.00 5.69
C ASP A 35 -0.21 -7.48 4.39
N ILE A 36 1.11 -7.58 4.28
CA ILE A 36 1.84 -7.17 3.08
C ILE A 36 2.30 -8.43 2.37
N GLY A 37 1.81 -8.65 1.16
CA GLY A 37 2.09 -9.83 0.37
C GLY A 37 3.54 -9.92 -0.10
N SER A 38 3.91 -11.12 -0.57
CA SER A 38 5.26 -11.38 -1.08
C SER A 38 5.56 -10.52 -2.31
N PHE A 39 6.81 -10.07 -2.39
CA PHE A 39 7.33 -9.28 -3.51
C PHE A 39 6.67 -7.90 -3.67
N VAL A 40 6.05 -7.40 -2.62
CA VAL A 40 5.62 -6.01 -2.56
C VAL A 40 6.87 -5.14 -2.40
N TYR A 41 6.89 -4.02 -3.12
CA TYR A 41 7.92 -3.02 -3.01
C TYR A 41 7.34 -1.73 -2.46
N ILE A 42 7.95 -1.18 -1.41
CA ILE A 42 7.50 0.08 -0.82
C ILE A 42 8.66 1.06 -0.77
N ASN A 43 8.49 2.22 -1.39
CA ASN A 43 9.43 3.33 -1.24
C ASN A 43 8.80 4.37 -0.31
N SER A 44 9.38 4.52 0.88
CA SER A 44 8.85 5.40 1.93
C SER A 44 9.63 6.70 2.07
N LYS A 45 10.43 7.08 1.08
CA LYS A 45 11.30 8.26 1.18
C LYS A 45 10.54 9.52 1.61
N PHE A 46 9.30 9.70 1.14
CA PHE A 46 8.44 10.83 1.48
C PHE A 46 7.23 10.41 2.32
N TYR A 47 7.42 9.37 3.12
CA TYR A 47 6.48 8.78 4.05
C TYR A 47 5.40 7.92 3.39
N VAL A 48 5.21 6.75 3.95
CA VAL A 48 4.08 5.87 3.67
C VAL A 48 3.48 5.49 5.01
N GLU A 49 2.19 5.70 5.15
CA GLU A 49 1.44 5.29 6.34
C GLU A 49 0.51 4.15 5.99
N ILE A 50 0.65 3.03 6.70
CA ILE A 50 -0.20 1.86 6.56
C ILE A 50 -0.95 1.68 7.88
N GLN A 51 -2.25 1.93 7.87
CA GLN A 51 -3.07 1.86 9.08
C GLN A 51 -3.49 0.42 9.40
N ASP A 52 -4.31 0.25 10.43
CA ASP A 52 -4.66 -1.06 10.92
C ASP A 52 -5.44 -1.89 9.90
N ASN A 53 -5.18 -3.17 9.85
CA ASN A 53 -5.90 -4.18 9.05
C ASN A 53 -5.83 -3.95 7.53
N VAL A 54 -4.86 -3.19 7.05
CA VAL A 54 -4.65 -3.00 5.62
C VAL A 54 -4.07 -4.27 5.01
N GLN A 55 -4.55 -4.65 3.84
CA GLN A 55 -4.01 -5.76 3.07
C GLN A 55 -3.45 -5.28 1.74
N ILE A 56 -2.24 -5.69 1.43
CA ILE A 56 -1.58 -5.35 0.16
C ILE A 56 -1.24 -6.65 -0.56
N GLY A 57 -1.84 -6.85 -1.71
CA GLY A 57 -1.62 -8.04 -2.53
C GLY A 57 -0.19 -8.15 -3.03
N SER A 58 0.25 -9.39 -3.24
CA SER A 58 1.61 -9.68 -3.70
C SER A 58 1.96 -8.91 -4.99
N HIS A 59 3.24 -8.60 -5.15
CA HIS A 59 3.78 -7.91 -6.34
C HIS A 59 3.27 -6.48 -6.54
N SER A 60 2.58 -5.90 -5.57
CA SER A 60 2.17 -4.50 -5.65
C SER A 60 3.33 -3.58 -5.33
N SER A 61 3.28 -2.36 -5.86
CA SER A 61 4.33 -1.37 -5.65
C SER A 61 3.73 -0.07 -5.12
N ILE A 62 4.36 0.47 -4.08
CA ILE A 62 3.90 1.69 -3.42
C ILE A 62 5.04 2.69 -3.44
N TYR A 63 4.86 3.78 -4.20
CA TYR A 63 5.90 4.77 -4.43
C TYR A 63 5.56 6.12 -3.80
N SER A 64 6.18 6.48 -2.69
CA SER A 64 6.11 7.86 -2.20
C SER A 64 7.02 8.77 -3.02
N HIS A 65 7.92 8.19 -3.82
CA HIS A 65 8.81 8.90 -4.72
C HIS A 65 8.95 8.12 -6.03
N SER A 66 8.55 8.73 -7.13
CA SER A 66 8.77 8.21 -8.47
C SER A 66 9.89 9.02 -9.12
N THR A 67 11.05 8.40 -9.30
CA THR A 67 12.25 9.12 -9.78
C THR A 67 12.17 9.48 -11.26
N ILE A 68 11.42 8.71 -12.04
CA ILE A 68 11.35 8.90 -13.49
C ILE A 68 10.73 10.24 -13.84
N ASP A 69 9.66 10.62 -13.16
CA ASP A 69 8.93 11.86 -13.40
C ASP A 69 9.04 12.84 -12.23
N ASN A 70 9.90 12.53 -11.24
CA ASN A 70 10.16 13.34 -10.06
C ASN A 70 8.91 13.70 -9.26
N LYS A 71 7.93 12.82 -9.23
CA LYS A 71 6.77 12.96 -8.36
C LYS A 71 7.11 12.47 -6.96
N LYS A 72 6.63 13.16 -5.95
CA LYS A 72 6.86 12.80 -4.56
C LYS A 72 5.70 13.27 -3.69
N GLY A 73 5.41 12.51 -2.64
CA GLY A 73 4.36 12.84 -1.70
C GLY A 73 3.99 11.66 -0.82
N LYS A 74 3.53 11.95 0.39
CA LYS A 74 3.12 10.94 1.36
C LYS A 74 1.97 10.11 0.80
N ILE A 75 2.05 8.80 1.02
CA ILE A 75 0.97 7.86 0.74
C ILE A 75 0.34 7.45 2.06
N THR A 76 -0.99 7.43 2.11
CA THR A 76 -1.74 6.98 3.28
C THR A 76 -2.71 5.88 2.86
N LEU A 77 -2.54 4.69 3.44
CA LEU A 77 -3.45 3.57 3.26
C LEU A 77 -4.28 3.47 4.54
N LYS A 78 -5.55 3.88 4.47
CA LYS A 78 -6.41 3.97 5.65
C LYS A 78 -6.93 2.60 6.07
N LYS A 79 -7.44 2.53 7.30
CA LYS A 79 -7.88 1.28 7.95
C LYS A 79 -8.72 0.42 7.03
N ASN A 80 -8.44 -0.86 7.04
CA ASN A 80 -9.20 -1.90 6.35
C ASN A 80 -9.19 -1.78 4.81
N CYS A 81 -8.42 -0.88 4.21
CA CYS A 81 -8.36 -0.86 2.75
C CYS A 81 -7.59 -2.08 2.22
N LYS A 82 -7.89 -2.47 1.01
CA LYS A 82 -7.31 -3.64 0.37
C LYS A 82 -6.79 -3.28 -1.01
N ILE A 83 -5.55 -3.66 -1.28
CA ILE A 83 -4.89 -3.42 -2.56
C ILE A 83 -4.73 -4.75 -3.26
N GLY A 84 -5.35 -4.92 -4.43
CA GLY A 84 -5.24 -6.15 -5.21
C GLY A 84 -3.83 -6.34 -5.77
N THR A 85 -3.49 -7.60 -6.06
CA THR A 85 -2.16 -7.98 -6.57
C THR A 85 -1.73 -7.16 -7.79
N HIS A 86 -0.43 -6.95 -7.93
CA HIS A 86 0.17 -6.25 -9.08
C HIS A 86 -0.37 -4.84 -9.31
N SER A 87 -0.81 -4.16 -8.27
CA SER A 87 -1.26 -2.78 -8.36
C SER A 87 -0.12 -1.83 -8.02
N THR A 88 -0.20 -0.61 -8.52
CA THR A 88 0.77 0.44 -8.24
C THR A 88 0.06 1.66 -7.68
N ILE A 89 0.56 2.16 -6.55
CA ILE A 89 0.05 3.37 -5.90
C ILE A 89 1.11 4.46 -6.09
N MET A 90 0.71 5.56 -6.69
CA MET A 90 1.61 6.66 -7.04
C MET A 90 1.74 7.67 -5.90
N PRO A 91 2.78 8.54 -5.93
CA PRO A 91 3.03 9.49 -4.84
C PRO A 91 1.86 10.40 -4.50
N GLY A 92 1.69 10.68 -3.22
CA GLY A 92 0.69 11.63 -2.72
C GLY A 92 -0.72 11.09 -2.59
N ILE A 93 -0.92 9.80 -2.82
CA ILE A 93 -2.26 9.20 -2.85
C ILE A 93 -2.71 8.75 -1.46
N THR A 94 -3.96 9.01 -1.15
CA THR A 94 -4.67 8.46 0.00
C THR A 94 -5.71 7.45 -0.49
N ILE A 95 -5.62 6.23 0.03
CA ILE A 95 -6.65 5.21 -0.20
C ILE A 95 -7.58 5.22 1.01
N GLY A 96 -8.85 5.44 0.77
CA GLY A 96 -9.85 5.61 1.82
C GLY A 96 -10.11 4.35 2.64
N GLN A 97 -10.72 4.55 3.80
CA GLN A 97 -11.06 3.49 4.73
C GLN A 97 -12.03 2.50 4.08
N ASN A 98 -11.78 1.22 4.25
CA ASN A 98 -12.58 0.12 3.69
C ASN A 98 -12.59 0.04 2.16
N SER A 99 -11.83 0.86 1.47
CA SER A 99 -11.84 0.86 0.01
C SER A 99 -11.02 -0.30 -0.54
N ILE A 100 -11.34 -0.70 -1.75
CA ILE A 100 -10.72 -1.84 -2.42
C ILE A 100 -10.20 -1.38 -3.78
N ILE A 101 -8.93 -1.69 -4.04
CA ILE A 101 -8.32 -1.50 -5.34
C ILE A 101 -8.25 -2.87 -6.01
N GLY A 102 -8.89 -3.01 -7.17
CA GLY A 102 -8.85 -4.25 -7.91
C GLY A 102 -7.44 -4.58 -8.40
N ALA A 103 -7.19 -5.87 -8.64
CA ALA A 103 -5.87 -6.33 -9.12
C ALA A 103 -5.47 -5.63 -10.43
N TYR A 104 -4.16 -5.45 -10.62
CA TYR A 104 -3.58 -4.83 -11.83
C TYR A 104 -4.08 -3.40 -12.07
N SER A 105 -4.23 -2.63 -10.99
CA SER A 105 -4.68 -1.25 -11.08
C SER A 105 -3.51 -0.27 -10.95
N PHE A 106 -3.63 0.87 -11.59
CA PHE A 106 -2.67 1.97 -11.50
C PHE A 106 -3.36 3.17 -10.88
N VAL A 107 -3.07 3.46 -9.59
CA VAL A 107 -3.79 4.45 -8.80
C VAL A 107 -3.05 5.78 -8.84
N THR A 108 -3.67 6.79 -9.46
CA THR A 108 -3.11 8.13 -9.65
C THR A 108 -3.94 9.22 -8.99
N LYS A 109 -5.05 8.87 -8.36
CA LYS A 109 -5.96 9.80 -7.68
C LYS A 109 -6.32 9.25 -6.31
N ASN A 110 -6.68 10.15 -5.40
CA ASN A 110 -7.16 9.74 -4.09
C ASN A 110 -8.44 8.92 -4.22
N ILE A 111 -8.54 7.89 -3.42
CA ILE A 111 -9.70 7.00 -3.40
C ILE A 111 -10.53 7.31 -2.15
N PRO A 112 -11.80 7.71 -2.31
CA PRO A 112 -12.68 7.94 -1.15
C PRO A 112 -12.92 6.68 -0.34
N ASP A 113 -13.44 6.85 0.87
CA ASP A 113 -13.81 5.73 1.73
C ASP A 113 -14.90 4.87 1.08
N ASN A 114 -14.88 3.58 1.36
CA ASN A 114 -15.93 2.62 1.01
C ASN A 114 -16.23 2.52 -0.49
N GLN A 115 -15.20 2.61 -1.31
CA GLN A 115 -15.34 2.51 -2.77
C GLN A 115 -14.42 1.45 -3.35
N ILE A 116 -14.83 0.88 -4.46
CA ILE A 116 -14.02 -0.05 -5.25
C ILE A 116 -13.61 0.67 -6.52
N TRP A 117 -12.29 0.72 -6.77
CA TRP A 117 -11.71 1.31 -7.97
C TRP A 117 -10.81 0.28 -8.64
N THR A 118 -10.75 0.31 -9.97
CA THR A 118 -9.97 -0.65 -10.73
C THR A 118 -9.56 -0.06 -12.08
N GLY A 119 -8.49 -0.60 -12.64
CA GLY A 119 -8.05 -0.28 -14.00
C GLY A 119 -6.76 0.53 -14.07
N VAL A 120 -6.37 0.86 -15.31
CA VAL A 120 -5.16 1.63 -15.66
C VAL A 120 -5.57 2.79 -16.57
N PRO A 121 -5.72 4.00 -16.05
CA PRO A 121 -5.71 4.37 -14.63
C PRO A 121 -6.93 3.84 -13.89
N ALA A 122 -6.81 3.70 -12.57
CA ALA A 122 -7.91 3.23 -11.76
C ALA A 122 -9.07 4.21 -11.78
N LYS A 123 -10.27 3.68 -11.91
CA LYS A 123 -11.53 4.45 -11.95
C LYS A 123 -12.57 3.82 -11.04
N PHE A 124 -13.49 4.64 -10.56
CA PHE A 124 -14.57 4.20 -9.72
C PHE A 124 -15.39 3.10 -10.39
N LYS A 125 -15.62 2.01 -9.68
CA LYS A 125 -16.43 0.91 -10.16
C LYS A 125 -17.77 0.85 -9.43
N LYS A 126 -17.75 0.85 -8.10
CA LYS A 126 -18.95 0.82 -7.27
C LYS A 126 -18.59 1.08 -5.81
N ASN A 127 -19.58 1.28 -4.97
CA ASN A 127 -19.39 1.35 -3.53
C ASN A 127 -19.17 -0.05 -2.96
N VAL A 128 -18.45 -0.12 -1.84
CA VAL A 128 -18.35 -1.35 -1.06
C VAL A 128 -19.71 -1.55 -0.37
N SER A 129 -20.54 -2.39 -0.94
CA SER A 129 -21.89 -2.77 -0.47
C SER A 129 -22.62 -1.70 0.32
#